data_33cdcbc3ad593b4d36bdadaa4f093e24
#
_entry.id   33cdcbc3ad593b4d36bdadaa4f093e24
#
_cell.length_a   1.000
_cell.length_b   1.000
_cell.length_c   1.000
_cell.angle_alpha   90.00
_cell.angle_beta   90.00
_cell.angle_gamma   90.00
#
_symmetry.space_group_name_H-M   'P 1'
#
loop_
_entity.id
_entity.type
_entity.pdbx_description
1 polymer ?
#
loop_
_entity_poly.entity_id
_entity_poly.type
_entity_poly.pdbx_seq_one_letter_code
_entity_poly.pdbx_strand_id
1 'polypeptide(L)'
;QVDLLKGKWYDKVEVSVFLCVDGVPGAQCSGEKAATQAQKDAIREALESNPQVSRVYYESKHEAFEEYQRIYADSPVRDVLTEDTIQDSYRVKLVDPQQYQGVVTEAQSLPGVQSVVDLHNVLDPIFLWMNALRWVTFGMSVLLLVAAALQIGNTIRMAAFSRRRELGIMKLVGASNTYILM
;
A
#
# COMPACT_ATOMS: atom_id res chain seq x y z
N GLN A 1 -4.76 14.36 2.43
CA GLN A 1 -4.02 13.71 3.54
C GLN A 1 -3.46 12.33 3.13
N VAL A 2 -4.14 11.58 2.28
CA VAL A 2 -3.66 10.26 1.81
C VAL A 2 -2.43 10.41 0.90
N ASP A 3 -2.38 11.45 0.07
CA ASP A 3 -1.25 11.69 -0.84
C ASP A 3 0.02 12.14 -0.10
N LEU A 4 -0.12 12.86 1.02
CA LEU A 4 0.99 13.23 1.90
C LEU A 4 1.58 12.01 2.65
N LEU A 5 0.73 11.06 3.02
CA LEU A 5 1.17 9.80 3.63
C LEU A 5 1.86 8.91 2.58
N LYS A 6 1.33 8.82 1.35
CA LYS A 6 1.99 8.13 0.25
C LYS A 6 3.41 8.64 0.02
N GLY A 7 3.61 9.96 -0.13
CA GLY A 7 4.93 10.53 -0.36
C GLY A 7 5.95 10.18 0.73
N LYS A 8 5.52 10.16 2.00
CA LYS A 8 6.40 9.86 3.14
C LYS A 8 6.77 8.37 3.26
N TRP A 9 5.92 7.47 2.74
CA TRP A 9 6.18 6.03 2.70
C TRP A 9 7.01 5.65 1.47
N TYR A 10 6.74 6.26 0.31
CA TYR A 10 7.50 6.02 -0.92
C TYR A 10 8.98 6.46 -0.80
N ASP A 11 9.31 7.43 0.05
CA ASP A 11 10.71 7.83 0.29
C ASP A 11 11.52 6.76 1.05
N LYS A 12 10.85 5.76 1.64
CA LYS A 12 11.46 4.62 2.34
C LYS A 12 11.37 3.30 1.55
N VAL A 13 10.73 3.32 0.38
CA VAL A 13 10.58 2.10 -0.41
C VAL A 13 11.85 1.88 -1.23
N GLU A 14 12.52 0.80 -0.92
CA GLU A 14 13.72 0.32 -1.59
C GLU A 14 13.39 -0.94 -2.40
N VAL A 15 14.02 -1.10 -3.55
CA VAL A 15 13.99 -2.35 -4.31
C VAL A 15 15.07 -3.25 -3.75
N SER A 16 14.71 -4.45 -3.30
CA SER A 16 15.65 -5.44 -2.78
C SER A 16 15.98 -6.46 -3.86
N VAL A 17 17.25 -6.53 -4.24
CA VAL A 17 17.79 -7.47 -5.21
C VAL A 17 18.49 -8.57 -4.44
N PHE A 18 17.86 -9.73 -4.35
CA PHE A 18 18.41 -10.90 -3.66
C PHE A 18 19.36 -11.67 -4.58
N LEU A 19 20.52 -12.03 -4.04
CA LEU A 19 21.56 -12.75 -4.76
C LEU A 19 21.38 -14.26 -4.63
N CYS A 20 21.90 -15.00 -5.60
CA CYS A 20 21.90 -16.46 -5.58
C CYS A 20 22.67 -17.01 -4.39
N VAL A 21 22.11 -18.05 -3.75
CA VAL A 21 22.74 -18.82 -2.68
C VAL A 21 22.83 -20.28 -3.08
N ASP A 22 23.70 -21.04 -2.41
CA ASP A 22 23.89 -22.46 -2.68
C ASP A 22 22.61 -23.26 -2.34
N GLY A 23 22.25 -24.17 -3.25
CA GLY A 23 21.14 -25.09 -3.04
C GLY A 23 19.74 -24.51 -3.27
N VAL A 24 19.61 -23.26 -3.71
CA VAL A 24 18.31 -22.64 -4.00
C VAL A 24 18.21 -22.31 -5.49
N PRO A 25 17.20 -22.89 -6.21
CA PRO A 25 17.02 -22.61 -7.62
C PRO A 25 16.57 -21.16 -7.84
N GLY A 26 17.16 -20.50 -8.84
CA GLY A 26 16.80 -19.16 -9.28
C GLY A 26 16.95 -19.02 -10.78
N ALA A 27 16.16 -18.16 -11.41
CA ALA A 27 16.10 -18.02 -12.86
C ALA A 27 17.46 -17.64 -13.48
N GLN A 28 18.27 -16.88 -12.77
CA GLN A 28 19.59 -16.41 -13.20
C GLN A 28 20.74 -17.00 -12.36
N CYS A 29 20.46 -18.07 -11.57
CA CYS A 29 21.45 -18.75 -10.76
C CYS A 29 22.04 -19.92 -11.54
N SER A 30 23.35 -19.87 -11.85
CA SER A 30 24.05 -20.89 -12.59
C SER A 30 24.26 -22.16 -11.73
N GLY A 31 23.36 -23.14 -11.87
CA GLY A 31 23.52 -24.47 -11.26
C GLY A 31 23.37 -24.48 -9.74
N GLU A 32 22.44 -23.70 -9.20
CA GLU A 32 22.13 -23.61 -7.75
C GLU A 32 23.35 -23.23 -6.89
N LYS A 33 24.22 -22.37 -7.43
CA LYS A 33 25.40 -21.88 -6.72
C LYS A 33 25.25 -20.44 -6.29
N ALA A 34 25.89 -20.11 -5.19
CA ALA A 34 25.97 -18.74 -4.71
C ALA A 34 26.59 -17.81 -5.75
N ALA A 35 26.16 -16.55 -5.76
CA ALA A 35 26.71 -15.52 -6.63
C ALA A 35 28.20 -15.31 -6.33
N THR A 36 29.03 -15.38 -7.37
CA THR A 36 30.46 -15.13 -7.26
C THR A 36 30.74 -13.65 -7.00
N GLN A 37 31.93 -13.34 -6.45
CA GLN A 37 32.31 -11.94 -6.21
C GLN A 37 32.29 -11.12 -7.50
N ALA A 38 32.74 -11.68 -8.63
CA ALA A 38 32.68 -11.00 -9.92
C ALA A 38 31.24 -10.68 -10.37
N GLN A 39 30.29 -11.58 -10.08
CA GLN A 39 28.86 -11.31 -10.35
C GLN A 39 28.30 -10.24 -9.42
N LYS A 40 28.65 -10.27 -8.14
CA LYS A 40 28.27 -9.22 -7.17
C LYS A 40 28.75 -7.84 -7.63
N ASP A 41 30.03 -7.75 -8.02
CA ASP A 41 30.61 -6.48 -8.48
C ASP A 41 29.95 -6.00 -9.79
N ALA A 42 29.67 -6.90 -10.74
CA ALA A 42 28.97 -6.57 -11.99
C ALA A 42 27.52 -6.12 -11.75
N ILE A 43 26.80 -6.77 -10.82
CA ILE A 43 25.44 -6.36 -10.43
C ILE A 43 25.46 -4.96 -9.80
N ARG A 44 26.41 -4.71 -8.91
CA ARG A 44 26.59 -3.41 -8.28
C ARG A 44 26.85 -2.32 -9.31
N GLU A 45 27.79 -2.55 -10.22
CA GLU A 45 28.15 -1.58 -11.29
C GLU A 45 26.96 -1.30 -12.21
N ALA A 46 26.20 -2.33 -12.60
CA ALA A 46 24.99 -2.17 -13.40
C ALA A 46 23.94 -1.32 -12.70
N LEU A 47 23.68 -1.59 -11.40
CA LEU A 47 22.72 -0.83 -10.61
C LEU A 47 23.16 0.63 -10.37
N GLU A 48 24.45 0.87 -10.07
CA GLU A 48 25.00 2.21 -9.85
C GLU A 48 25.05 3.06 -11.14
N SER A 49 25.18 2.40 -12.30
CA SER A 49 25.18 3.10 -13.61
C SER A 49 23.79 3.50 -14.09
N ASN A 50 22.72 2.96 -13.50
CA ASN A 50 21.36 3.26 -13.90
C ASN A 50 20.94 4.66 -13.40
N PRO A 51 20.51 5.59 -14.28
CA PRO A 51 20.14 6.95 -13.91
C PRO A 51 18.92 7.05 -12.98
N GLN A 52 18.12 5.98 -12.88
CA GLN A 52 16.96 5.92 -11.98
C GLN A 52 17.35 5.52 -10.56
N VAL A 53 18.58 5.08 -10.34
CA VAL A 53 19.10 4.66 -9.04
C VAL A 53 19.80 5.82 -8.34
N SER A 54 19.41 6.09 -7.11
CA SER A 54 20.01 7.13 -6.28
C SER A 54 21.16 6.59 -5.45
N ARG A 55 21.00 5.40 -4.87
CA ARG A 55 22.02 4.71 -4.04
C ARG A 55 21.82 3.21 -4.08
N VAL A 56 22.93 2.49 -3.97
CA VAL A 56 22.97 1.03 -3.81
C VAL A 56 23.67 0.71 -2.49
N TYR A 57 23.00 -0.08 -1.64
CA TYR A 57 23.57 -0.58 -0.38
C TYR A 57 23.70 -2.09 -0.48
N TYR A 58 24.87 -2.62 -0.14
CA TYR A 58 25.04 -4.04 0.03
C TYR A 58 24.70 -4.44 1.45
N GLU A 59 23.84 -5.41 1.61
CA GLU A 59 23.48 -6.01 2.88
C GLU A 59 23.93 -7.47 2.86
N SER A 60 24.87 -7.80 3.71
CA SER A 60 25.36 -9.18 3.86
C SER A 60 24.33 -10.04 4.60
N LYS A 61 24.37 -11.37 4.36
CA LYS A 61 23.51 -12.32 5.09
C LYS A 61 23.64 -12.18 6.62
N HIS A 62 24.82 -11.85 7.11
CA HIS A 62 25.05 -11.63 8.55
C HIS A 62 24.33 -10.40 9.08
N GLU A 63 24.42 -9.27 8.38
CA GLU A 63 23.70 -8.03 8.74
C GLU A 63 22.19 -8.21 8.65
N ALA A 64 21.71 -8.88 7.59
CA ALA A 64 20.30 -9.20 7.44
C ALA A 64 19.78 -10.12 8.56
N PHE A 65 20.59 -11.08 9.01
CA PHE A 65 20.28 -11.96 10.12
C PHE A 65 20.24 -11.22 11.46
N GLU A 66 21.19 -10.33 11.74
CA GLU A 66 21.19 -9.49 12.93
C GLU A 66 19.96 -8.58 12.98
N GLU A 67 19.60 -7.97 11.84
CA GLU A 67 18.41 -7.13 11.74
C GLU A 67 17.13 -7.94 11.97
N TYR A 68 17.05 -9.14 11.37
CA TYR A 68 15.94 -10.06 11.59
C TYR A 68 15.79 -10.43 13.06
N GLN A 69 16.90 -10.81 13.72
CA GLN A 69 16.93 -11.15 15.13
C GLN A 69 16.50 -9.98 16.04
N ARG A 70 16.82 -8.75 15.63
CA ARG A 70 16.43 -7.54 16.36
C ARG A 70 14.95 -7.24 16.23
N ILE A 71 14.40 -7.36 15.00
CA ILE A 71 13.00 -7.10 14.73
C ILE A 71 12.10 -8.12 15.41
N TYR A 72 12.49 -9.38 15.41
CA TYR A 72 11.70 -10.49 15.93
C TYR A 72 12.18 -11.00 17.30
N ALA A 73 12.85 -10.16 18.08
CA ALA A 73 13.45 -10.52 19.38
C ALA A 73 12.45 -11.20 20.34
N ASP A 74 11.21 -10.72 20.37
CA ASP A 74 10.14 -11.20 21.24
C ASP A 74 9.10 -12.09 20.51
N SER A 75 9.43 -12.57 19.29
CA SER A 75 8.50 -13.34 18.48
C SER A 75 8.89 -14.82 18.41
N PRO A 76 7.94 -15.76 18.40
CA PRO A 76 8.21 -17.20 18.23
C PRO A 76 8.80 -17.55 16.85
N VAL A 77 8.80 -16.61 15.90
CA VAL A 77 9.42 -16.81 14.57
C VAL A 77 10.93 -16.48 14.55
N ARG A 78 11.49 -16.03 15.67
CA ARG A 78 12.91 -15.68 15.77
C ARG A 78 13.83 -16.83 15.36
N ASP A 79 13.50 -18.06 15.77
CA ASP A 79 14.33 -19.24 15.55
C ASP A 79 14.00 -20.00 14.27
N VAL A 80 13.11 -19.46 13.44
CA VAL A 80 12.70 -20.10 12.17
C VAL A 80 13.75 -19.92 11.08
N LEU A 81 14.44 -18.77 11.06
CA LEU A 81 15.48 -18.47 10.10
C LEU A 81 16.87 -18.66 10.71
N THR A 82 17.76 -19.26 9.95
CA THR A 82 19.18 -19.38 10.25
C THR A 82 20.00 -18.50 9.30
N GLU A 83 21.21 -18.13 9.69
CA GLU A 83 22.08 -17.29 8.85
C GLU A 83 22.35 -17.91 7.47
N ASP A 84 22.35 -19.25 7.38
CA ASP A 84 22.58 -19.96 6.12
C ASP A 84 21.37 -19.91 5.16
N THR A 85 20.18 -19.63 5.66
CA THR A 85 18.97 -19.49 4.85
C THR A 85 18.71 -18.06 4.36
N ILE A 86 19.44 -17.10 4.92
CA ILE A 86 19.35 -15.70 4.52
C ILE A 86 20.31 -15.44 3.36
N GLN A 87 19.87 -14.60 2.44
CA GLN A 87 20.61 -14.25 1.23
C GLN A 87 21.27 -12.89 1.38
N ASP A 88 22.42 -12.74 0.72
CA ASP A 88 22.96 -11.41 0.47
C ASP A 88 22.00 -10.62 -0.42
N SER A 89 21.87 -9.34 -0.18
CA SER A 89 21.01 -8.48 -1.01
C SER A 89 21.66 -7.14 -1.34
N TYR A 90 21.24 -6.54 -2.46
CA TYR A 90 21.43 -5.12 -2.72
C TYR A 90 20.12 -4.39 -2.46
N ARG A 91 20.16 -3.41 -1.59
CA ARG A 91 19.05 -2.47 -1.39
C ARG A 91 19.27 -1.26 -2.29
N VAL A 92 18.36 -1.06 -3.22
CA VAL A 92 18.43 -0.02 -4.23
C VAL A 92 17.42 1.06 -3.92
N LYS A 93 17.92 2.27 -3.63
CA LYS A 93 17.09 3.45 -3.46
C LYS A 93 16.94 4.13 -4.82
N LEU A 94 15.70 4.37 -5.24
CA LEU A 94 15.38 5.03 -6.50
C LEU A 94 15.34 6.55 -6.35
N VAL A 95 15.61 7.26 -7.45
CA VAL A 95 15.42 8.71 -7.55
C VAL A 95 13.93 9.04 -7.57
N ASP A 96 13.16 8.31 -8.39
CA ASP A 96 11.71 8.39 -8.44
C ASP A 96 11.11 7.00 -8.13
N PRO A 97 10.45 6.83 -6.98
CA PRO A 97 9.85 5.57 -6.60
C PRO A 97 8.77 5.05 -7.56
N GLN A 98 8.21 5.90 -8.41
CA GLN A 98 7.18 5.48 -9.38
C GLN A 98 7.79 4.85 -10.64
N GLN A 99 9.07 5.04 -10.90
CA GLN A 99 9.77 4.53 -12.08
C GLN A 99 10.61 3.28 -11.80
N TYR A 100 10.12 2.41 -10.93
CA TYR A 100 10.82 1.22 -10.47
C TYR A 100 10.90 0.09 -11.50
N GLN A 101 9.93 0.00 -12.43
CA GLN A 101 9.81 -1.15 -13.34
C GLN A 101 11.04 -1.35 -14.23
N GLY A 102 11.67 -0.26 -14.69
CA GLY A 102 12.89 -0.33 -15.48
C GLY A 102 14.04 -0.98 -14.72
N VAL A 103 14.27 -0.52 -13.48
CA VAL A 103 15.32 -1.05 -12.61
C VAL A 103 15.06 -2.49 -12.21
N VAL A 104 13.81 -2.85 -11.90
CA VAL A 104 13.41 -4.23 -11.57
C VAL A 104 13.65 -5.16 -12.74
N THR A 105 13.26 -4.78 -13.96
CA THR A 105 13.43 -5.61 -15.16
C THR A 105 14.92 -5.81 -15.49
N GLU A 106 15.72 -4.74 -15.38
CA GLU A 106 17.17 -4.81 -15.59
C GLU A 106 17.82 -5.71 -14.55
N ALA A 107 17.54 -5.49 -13.26
CA ALA A 107 18.10 -6.30 -12.18
C ALA A 107 17.74 -7.78 -12.31
N GLN A 108 16.50 -8.11 -12.70
CA GLN A 108 16.07 -9.50 -12.91
C GLN A 108 16.80 -10.21 -14.06
N SER A 109 17.36 -9.48 -15.01
CA SER A 109 18.10 -10.04 -16.13
C SER A 109 19.57 -10.33 -15.82
N LEU A 110 20.11 -9.81 -14.71
CA LEU A 110 21.51 -9.92 -14.36
C LEU A 110 21.86 -11.34 -13.84
N PRO A 111 22.94 -11.96 -14.33
CA PRO A 111 23.40 -13.25 -13.85
C PRO A 111 23.86 -13.15 -12.39
N GLY A 112 23.38 -14.07 -11.54
CA GLY A 112 23.66 -14.06 -10.10
C GLY A 112 22.56 -13.42 -9.26
N VAL A 113 21.50 -12.88 -9.87
CA VAL A 113 20.31 -12.41 -9.18
C VAL A 113 19.32 -13.56 -9.06
N GLN A 114 18.87 -13.87 -7.86
CA GLN A 114 17.87 -14.89 -7.60
C GLN A 114 16.46 -14.35 -7.76
N SER A 115 16.19 -13.23 -7.11
CA SER A 115 14.88 -12.57 -7.17
C SER A 115 15.01 -11.08 -6.89
N VAL A 116 14.09 -10.30 -7.42
CA VAL A 116 13.96 -8.90 -7.12
C VAL A 116 12.61 -8.69 -6.46
N VAL A 117 12.63 -8.23 -5.22
CA VAL A 117 11.42 -7.93 -4.46
C VAL A 117 11.21 -6.43 -4.44
N ASP A 118 10.09 -6.04 -5.01
CA ASP A 118 9.62 -4.67 -5.00
C ASP A 118 8.43 -4.55 -4.08
N LEU A 119 8.54 -3.66 -3.11
CA LEU A 119 7.50 -3.43 -2.13
C LEU A 119 6.25 -2.77 -2.75
N HIS A 120 6.37 -2.14 -3.93
CA HIS A 120 5.24 -1.56 -4.66
C HIS A 120 4.23 -2.62 -5.09
N ASN A 121 4.69 -3.78 -5.58
CA ASN A 121 3.82 -4.89 -5.97
C ASN A 121 2.96 -5.41 -4.82
N VAL A 122 3.39 -5.21 -3.57
CA VAL A 122 2.65 -5.61 -2.38
C VAL A 122 1.72 -4.47 -1.92
N LEU A 123 2.14 -3.23 -2.07
CA LEU A 123 1.40 -2.06 -1.59
C LEU A 123 0.31 -1.59 -2.56
N ASP A 124 0.53 -1.69 -3.86
CA ASP A 124 -0.42 -1.23 -4.89
C ASP A 124 -1.81 -1.89 -4.78
N PRO A 125 -1.95 -3.22 -4.59
CA PRO A 125 -3.25 -3.84 -4.35
C PRO A 125 -3.94 -3.28 -3.10
N ILE A 126 -3.19 -3.00 -2.04
CA ILE A 126 -3.73 -2.46 -0.78
C ILE A 126 -4.32 -1.06 -1.01
N PHE A 127 -3.61 -0.20 -1.75
CA PHE A 127 -4.09 1.14 -2.08
C PHE A 127 -5.31 1.12 -3.00
N LEU A 128 -5.39 0.18 -3.95
CA LEU A 128 -6.58 -0.01 -4.79
C LEU A 128 -7.79 -0.40 -3.94
N TRP A 129 -7.63 -1.35 -3.02
CA TRP A 129 -8.68 -1.76 -2.09
C TRP A 129 -9.13 -0.63 -1.16
N MET A 130 -8.19 0.14 -0.62
CA MET A 130 -8.51 1.31 0.21
C MET A 130 -9.31 2.37 -0.56
N ASN A 131 -8.95 2.61 -1.81
CA ASN A 131 -9.68 3.57 -2.65
C ASN A 131 -11.09 3.06 -3.01
N ALA A 132 -11.23 1.78 -3.34
CA ALA A 132 -12.54 1.16 -3.58
C ALA A 132 -13.43 1.25 -2.32
N LEU A 133 -12.89 0.94 -1.15
CA LEU A 133 -13.60 1.02 0.14
C LEU A 133 -14.08 2.45 0.43
N ARG A 134 -13.26 3.46 0.13
CA ARG A 134 -13.62 4.87 0.28
C ARG A 134 -14.85 5.24 -0.57
N TRP A 135 -14.89 4.82 -1.83
CA TRP A 135 -16.03 5.08 -2.71
C TRP A 135 -17.31 4.37 -2.28
N VAL A 136 -17.19 3.12 -1.82
CA VAL A 136 -18.32 2.36 -1.25
C VAL A 136 -18.86 3.05 -0.01
N THR A 137 -17.99 3.47 0.91
CA THR A 137 -18.40 4.18 2.14
C THR A 137 -19.08 5.51 1.82
N PHE A 138 -18.55 6.26 0.86
CA PHE A 138 -19.14 7.51 0.42
C PHE A 138 -20.55 7.29 -0.19
N GLY A 139 -20.71 6.30 -1.06
CA GLY A 139 -21.98 5.93 -1.65
C GLY A 139 -23.03 5.51 -0.60
N MET A 140 -22.62 4.69 0.37
CA MET A 140 -23.47 4.28 1.48
C MET A 140 -23.89 5.48 2.34
N SER A 141 -22.98 6.42 2.61
CA SER A 141 -23.28 7.63 3.37
C SER A 141 -24.33 8.50 2.67
N VAL A 142 -24.22 8.69 1.36
CA VAL A 142 -25.20 9.43 0.58
C VAL A 142 -26.57 8.73 0.60
N LEU A 143 -26.59 7.41 0.47
CA LEU A 143 -27.82 6.62 0.51
C LEU A 143 -28.52 6.74 1.89
N LEU A 144 -27.76 6.70 2.98
CA LEU A 144 -28.30 6.90 4.33
C LEU A 144 -28.87 8.30 4.53
N LEU A 145 -28.19 9.33 3.99
CA LEU A 145 -28.72 10.72 4.05
C LEU A 145 -30.04 10.84 3.31
N VAL A 146 -30.17 10.23 2.13
CA VAL A 146 -31.43 10.23 1.37
C VAL A 146 -32.53 9.50 2.14
N ALA A 147 -32.24 8.34 2.70
CA ALA A 147 -33.18 7.58 3.52
C ALA A 147 -33.65 8.39 4.75
N ALA A 148 -32.72 9.04 5.46
CA ALA A 148 -33.05 9.89 6.59
C ALA A 148 -33.94 11.07 6.18
N ALA A 149 -33.66 11.75 5.07
CA ALA A 149 -34.48 12.84 4.56
C ALA A 149 -35.91 12.38 4.21
N LEU A 150 -36.04 11.21 3.56
CA LEU A 150 -37.35 10.63 3.27
C LEU A 150 -38.12 10.27 4.55
N GLN A 151 -37.44 9.72 5.55
CA GLN A 151 -38.05 9.37 6.82
C GLN A 151 -38.54 10.59 7.59
N ILE A 152 -37.73 11.66 7.61
CA ILE A 152 -38.14 12.96 8.21
C ILE A 152 -39.37 13.51 7.47
N GLY A 153 -39.33 13.52 6.14
CA GLY A 153 -40.46 13.99 5.34
C GLY A 153 -41.75 13.19 5.57
N ASN A 154 -41.65 11.88 5.72
CA ASN A 154 -42.80 11.02 6.04
C ASN A 154 -43.34 11.28 7.46
N THR A 155 -42.47 11.48 8.44
CA THR A 155 -42.83 11.79 9.83
C THR A 155 -43.56 13.13 9.90
N ILE A 156 -43.03 14.16 9.22
CA ILE A 156 -43.68 15.47 9.14
C ILE A 156 -45.06 15.36 8.50
N ARG A 157 -45.19 14.60 7.41
CA ARG A 157 -46.48 14.40 6.74
C ARG A 157 -47.50 13.73 7.64
N MET A 158 -47.12 12.73 8.40
CA MET A 158 -47.99 12.05 9.36
C MET A 158 -48.42 12.99 10.51
N ALA A 159 -47.49 13.76 11.06
CA ALA A 159 -47.77 14.74 12.11
C ALA A 159 -48.74 15.81 11.61
N ALA A 160 -48.53 16.34 10.41
CA ALA A 160 -49.43 17.34 9.80
C ALA A 160 -50.83 16.78 9.54
N PHE A 161 -50.90 15.49 9.09
CA PHE A 161 -52.20 14.84 8.89
C PHE A 161 -52.95 14.60 10.17
N SER A 162 -52.29 14.26 11.28
CA SER A 162 -52.89 14.09 12.61
C SER A 162 -53.49 15.39 13.13
N ARG A 163 -52.85 16.54 12.85
CA ARG A 163 -53.27 17.88 13.28
C ARG A 163 -54.03 18.71 12.22
N ARG A 164 -54.57 18.06 11.19
CA ARG A 164 -55.18 18.71 10.04
C ARG A 164 -56.32 19.70 10.41
N ARG A 165 -57.10 19.43 11.48
CA ARG A 165 -58.17 20.32 11.94
C ARG A 165 -57.62 21.63 12.50
N GLU A 166 -56.54 21.57 13.30
CA GLU A 166 -55.87 22.75 13.87
C GLU A 166 -55.24 23.60 12.76
N LEU A 167 -54.58 22.97 11.80
CA LEU A 167 -54.00 23.61 10.62
C LEU A 167 -55.07 24.30 9.74
N GLY A 168 -56.25 23.65 9.61
CA GLY A 168 -57.41 24.24 8.89
C GLY A 168 -57.92 25.51 9.55
N ILE A 169 -58.02 25.58 10.88
CA ILE A 169 -58.48 26.77 11.62
C ILE A 169 -57.44 27.89 11.46
N MET A 170 -56.12 27.60 11.57
CA MET A 170 -55.06 28.60 11.38
C MET A 170 -55.09 29.21 9.96
N LYS A 171 -55.42 28.40 8.94
CA LYS A 171 -55.53 28.88 7.59
C LYS A 171 -56.76 29.80 7.37
N LEU A 172 -57.88 29.56 8.07
CA LEU A 172 -59.07 30.40 8.05
C LEU A 172 -58.83 31.75 8.72
N VAL A 173 -57.96 31.82 9.73
CA VAL A 173 -57.61 33.07 10.46
C VAL A 173 -56.50 33.86 9.73
N GLY A 174 -56.03 33.38 8.56
CA GLY A 174 -55.11 34.16 7.70
C GLY A 174 -53.61 33.79 7.85
N ALA A 175 -53.26 32.69 8.51
CA ALA A 175 -51.87 32.25 8.60
C ALA A 175 -51.31 31.84 7.22
N SER A 176 -50.17 32.40 6.85
CA SER A 176 -49.51 32.08 5.58
C SER A 176 -48.95 30.65 5.60
N ASN A 177 -48.83 30.02 4.40
CA ASN A 177 -48.30 28.65 4.23
C ASN A 177 -46.88 28.49 4.83
N THR A 178 -46.11 29.56 4.87
CA THR A 178 -44.74 29.54 5.44
C THR A 178 -44.76 29.38 6.98
N TYR A 179 -45.76 29.95 7.66
CA TYR A 179 -45.93 29.79 9.11
C TYR A 179 -46.45 28.41 9.53
N ILE A 180 -47.12 27.72 8.61
CA ILE A 180 -47.69 26.37 8.84
C ILE A 180 -46.62 25.28 8.65
N LEU A 181 -45.53 25.56 7.90
CA LEU A 181 -44.46 24.64 7.60
C LEU A 181 -43.25 24.71 8.54
N MET A 182 -43.20 25.75 9.43
CA MET A 182 -42.24 25.83 10.52
C MET A 182 -42.79 25.17 11.81
#